data_abd971e5b4e641af26c263370f67ff85
#
_entry.id   abd971e5b4e641af26c263370f67ff85
#
_cell.length_a   1.000
_cell.length_b   1.000
_cell.length_c   1.000
_cell.angle_alpha   90.00
_cell.angle_beta   90.00
_cell.angle_gamma   90.00
#
_symmetry.space_group_name_H-M   'P 1'
#
loop_
_entity.id
_entity.type
_entity.pdbx_description
1 polymer ?
#
loop_
_entity_poly.entity_id
_entity_poly.type
_entity_poly.pdbx_seq_one_letter_code
_entity_poly.pdbx_strand_id
1 'polypeptide(L)'
;YYKIFFCSSEMYYNSFNRVSQAYSGPIEHAVDDILRKKEYLNSTKFLTYEPTKTNTKLVIPNTKPLNAISFLASQSISQRYKNAGYLFYETANGFNFRSVESLLAVNGVAPRPTKFDYKYQIQTVAQNNENKSPSLSGIKPKDVFQDLKGVLRYEFDRPVNMLKNINEGLFANKMITHDSFYKKVTTHDFDYLSSFGDYFHTETQGADKADFKGLVPLHDYEDTQKDFGEQANAKLMVYCDNQKIHNNFEFPPLKDTIQNRRSQRLQMMNINLNLEVYGYTLLHAGDVISFDLPLMRPIINEGDKQQSSPYFSGRYLIMAIKHEIDVNGNKHTMSLKCMKDAVKTEYTPGVIPFKPDTKSYNKAFTSVYSDDLNYLTDNFENA
;
A
#
# COMPACT_ATOMS: atom_id res chain seq x y z
N TYR A 1 -38.01 3.35 10.77
CA TYR A 1 -36.76 3.41 10.01
C TYR A 1 -36.56 2.07 9.32
N TYR A 2 -36.25 2.10 8.01
CA TYR A 2 -35.97 0.90 7.22
C TYR A 2 -34.48 0.93 6.86
N LYS A 3 -33.79 -0.19 7.05
CA LYS A 3 -32.42 -0.38 6.62
C LYS A 3 -32.41 -1.31 5.41
N ILE A 4 -32.01 -0.80 4.26
CA ILE A 4 -31.97 -1.55 3.00
C ILE A 4 -30.51 -1.75 2.61
N PHE A 5 -30.16 -2.99 2.24
CA PHE A 5 -28.83 -3.35 1.75
C PHE A 5 -28.91 -3.63 0.26
N PHE A 6 -27.95 -3.09 -0.47
CA PHE A 6 -27.82 -3.30 -1.90
C PHE A 6 -26.50 -4.00 -2.20
N CYS A 7 -26.47 -4.83 -3.22
CA CYS A 7 -25.27 -5.39 -3.78
C CYS A 7 -25.36 -5.36 -5.31
N SER A 8 -24.20 -5.53 -5.98
CA SER A 8 -24.18 -5.65 -7.43
C SER A 8 -24.81 -6.97 -7.88
N SER A 9 -25.36 -7.00 -9.11
CA SER A 9 -25.91 -8.23 -9.71
C SER A 9 -24.83 -9.32 -9.80
N GLU A 10 -23.60 -8.95 -10.08
CA GLU A 10 -22.47 -9.88 -10.16
C GLU A 10 -22.18 -10.55 -8.82
N MET A 11 -22.30 -9.82 -7.71
CA MET A 11 -22.15 -10.42 -6.38
C MET A 11 -23.25 -11.41 -6.08
N TYR A 12 -24.47 -11.12 -6.54
CA TYR A 12 -25.60 -12.04 -6.44
C TYR A 12 -25.36 -13.31 -7.26
N TYR A 13 -24.98 -13.20 -8.54
CA TYR A 13 -24.66 -14.35 -9.39
C TYR A 13 -23.47 -15.16 -8.88
N ASN A 14 -22.45 -14.49 -8.32
CA ASN A 14 -21.31 -15.17 -7.71
C ASN A 14 -21.69 -16.10 -6.55
N SER A 15 -22.82 -15.88 -5.90
CA SER A 15 -23.29 -16.70 -4.79
C SER A 15 -23.81 -18.06 -5.26
N PHE A 16 -24.39 -18.16 -6.44
CA PHE A 16 -25.00 -19.41 -6.97
C PHE A 16 -24.10 -20.13 -7.95
N ASN A 17 -23.39 -19.38 -8.81
CA ASN A 17 -22.70 -19.96 -9.95
C ASN A 17 -21.32 -20.48 -9.57
N ARG A 18 -20.86 -21.46 -10.34
CA ARG A 18 -19.55 -22.07 -10.20
C ARG A 18 -18.86 -22.16 -11.56
N VAL A 19 -17.57 -21.90 -11.58
CA VAL A 19 -16.72 -22.06 -12.75
C VAL A 19 -16.00 -23.40 -12.65
N SER A 20 -16.21 -24.27 -13.64
CA SER A 20 -15.51 -25.53 -13.79
C SER A 20 -15.15 -25.67 -15.26
N GLN A 21 -14.06 -25.03 -15.68
CA GLN A 21 -13.67 -24.95 -17.09
C GLN A 21 -12.16 -24.88 -17.25
N ALA A 22 -11.66 -25.46 -18.34
CA ALA A 22 -10.29 -25.28 -18.80
C ALA A 22 -10.20 -24.02 -19.67
N TYR A 23 -9.19 -23.21 -19.44
CA TYR A 23 -8.87 -22.04 -20.23
C TYR A 23 -7.50 -22.18 -20.87
N SER A 24 -7.37 -21.71 -22.11
CA SER A 24 -6.08 -21.62 -22.81
C SER A 24 -5.95 -20.26 -23.47
N GLY A 25 -4.76 -19.66 -23.38
CA GLY A 25 -4.47 -18.33 -23.92
C GLY A 25 -4.14 -17.31 -22.85
N PRO A 26 -4.22 -16.01 -23.16
CA PRO A 26 -4.00 -14.93 -22.22
C PRO A 26 -5.02 -14.96 -21.08
N ILE A 27 -4.55 -14.66 -19.86
CA ILE A 27 -5.40 -14.76 -18.66
C ILE A 27 -6.55 -13.75 -18.68
N GLU A 28 -6.31 -12.55 -19.21
CA GLU A 28 -7.34 -11.51 -19.34
C GLU A 28 -8.56 -11.98 -20.15
N HIS A 29 -8.37 -12.86 -21.14
CA HIS A 29 -9.49 -13.43 -21.91
C HIS A 29 -10.33 -14.38 -21.04
N ALA A 30 -9.70 -15.17 -20.18
CA ALA A 30 -10.41 -16.00 -19.22
C ALA A 30 -11.20 -15.17 -18.21
N VAL A 31 -10.65 -14.05 -17.77
CA VAL A 31 -11.33 -13.09 -16.86
C VAL A 31 -12.56 -12.48 -17.54
N ASP A 32 -12.41 -12.02 -18.80
CA ASP A 32 -13.54 -11.46 -19.55
C ASP A 32 -14.63 -12.50 -19.80
N ASP A 33 -14.26 -13.73 -20.15
CA ASP A 33 -15.18 -14.85 -20.34
C ASP A 33 -16.00 -15.14 -19.08
N ILE A 34 -15.35 -15.19 -17.91
CA ILE A 34 -16.03 -15.39 -16.62
C ILE A 34 -16.98 -14.23 -16.30
N LEU A 35 -16.60 -12.99 -16.66
CA LEU A 35 -17.46 -11.83 -16.45
C LEU A 35 -18.69 -11.84 -17.38
N ARG A 36 -18.52 -12.21 -18.66
CA ARG A 36 -19.56 -12.07 -19.69
C ARG A 36 -20.54 -13.23 -19.75
N LYS A 37 -20.10 -14.45 -19.52
CA LYS A 37 -20.97 -15.65 -19.67
C LYS A 37 -22.18 -15.59 -18.74
N LYS A 38 -23.35 -15.90 -19.30
CA LYS A 38 -24.62 -15.99 -18.56
C LYS A 38 -24.59 -17.03 -17.45
N GLU A 39 -23.79 -18.09 -17.63
CA GLU A 39 -23.62 -19.18 -16.68
C GLU A 39 -22.80 -18.76 -15.45
N TYR A 40 -22.09 -17.63 -15.54
CA TYR A 40 -21.18 -17.16 -14.49
C TYR A 40 -21.66 -15.83 -13.88
N LEU A 41 -21.10 -14.68 -14.28
CA LEU A 41 -21.45 -13.38 -13.70
C LEU A 41 -22.42 -12.56 -14.53
N ASN A 42 -22.54 -12.87 -15.84
CA ASN A 42 -23.44 -12.18 -16.78
C ASN A 42 -23.36 -10.65 -16.70
N SER A 43 -22.15 -10.12 -16.57
CA SER A 43 -21.93 -8.70 -16.44
C SER A 43 -21.83 -7.99 -17.79
N THR A 44 -22.49 -6.84 -17.91
CA THR A 44 -22.36 -5.93 -19.06
C THR A 44 -21.41 -4.76 -18.79
N LYS A 45 -20.89 -4.66 -17.56
CA LYS A 45 -20.00 -3.56 -17.16
C LYS A 45 -18.68 -3.61 -17.95
N PHE A 46 -18.09 -2.45 -18.17
CA PHE A 46 -16.81 -2.34 -18.86
C PHE A 46 -15.69 -3.03 -18.08
N LEU A 47 -14.77 -3.71 -18.77
CA LEU A 47 -13.55 -4.28 -18.19
C LEU A 47 -12.35 -3.52 -18.72
N THR A 48 -11.65 -2.83 -17.83
CA THR A 48 -10.31 -2.27 -18.09
C THR A 48 -9.28 -3.31 -17.67
N TYR A 49 -8.48 -3.80 -18.62
CA TYR A 49 -7.47 -4.80 -18.30
C TYR A 49 -6.09 -4.39 -18.82
N GLU A 50 -5.08 -4.97 -18.22
CA GLU A 50 -3.69 -4.91 -18.67
C GLU A 50 -3.29 -6.27 -19.22
N PRO A 51 -2.66 -6.33 -20.42
CA PRO A 51 -2.25 -7.59 -21.03
C PRO A 51 -1.28 -8.39 -20.17
N THR A 52 -1.51 -9.69 -20.09
CA THR A 52 -0.61 -10.63 -19.40
C THR A 52 0.48 -11.18 -20.33
N LYS A 53 1.63 -11.52 -19.75
CA LYS A 53 2.83 -11.91 -20.50
C LYS A 53 2.70 -13.27 -21.19
N THR A 54 1.97 -14.19 -20.60
CA THR A 54 2.00 -15.60 -20.97
C THR A 54 0.66 -16.12 -21.44
N ASN A 55 0.69 -16.96 -22.50
CA ASN A 55 -0.40 -17.85 -22.79
C ASN A 55 -0.38 -18.99 -21.77
N THR A 56 -1.40 -19.08 -20.96
CA THR A 56 -1.51 -20.12 -19.96
C THR A 56 -2.55 -21.14 -20.38
N LYS A 57 -2.37 -22.40 -19.98
CA LYS A 57 -3.44 -23.39 -19.98
C LYS A 57 -3.69 -23.76 -18.53
N LEU A 58 -4.85 -23.53 -18.04
CA LEU A 58 -5.23 -23.82 -16.66
C LEU A 58 -6.64 -24.39 -16.57
N VAL A 59 -6.88 -25.12 -15.51
CA VAL A 59 -8.21 -25.65 -15.18
C VAL A 59 -8.66 -24.97 -13.89
N ILE A 60 -9.87 -24.40 -13.94
CA ILE A 60 -10.51 -23.85 -12.74
C ILE A 60 -11.39 -24.93 -12.14
N PRO A 61 -11.11 -25.41 -10.92
CA PRO A 61 -11.83 -26.52 -10.31
C PRO A 61 -13.03 -26.03 -9.52
N ASN A 62 -14.21 -26.03 -10.09
CA ASN A 62 -15.50 -25.80 -9.42
C ASN A 62 -15.49 -24.71 -8.34
N THR A 63 -14.98 -23.54 -8.65
CA THR A 63 -14.88 -22.39 -7.73
C THR A 63 -15.91 -21.31 -8.04
N LYS A 64 -16.19 -20.42 -7.07
CA LYS A 64 -17.03 -19.25 -7.33
C LYS A 64 -16.35 -18.32 -8.35
N PRO A 65 -17.11 -17.66 -9.24
CA PRO A 65 -16.53 -16.83 -10.31
C PRO A 65 -15.53 -15.78 -9.85
N LEU A 66 -15.84 -14.99 -8.80
CA LEU A 66 -14.91 -13.97 -8.28
C LEU A 66 -13.65 -14.60 -7.65
N ASN A 67 -13.78 -15.77 -7.04
CA ASN A 67 -12.62 -16.51 -6.53
C ASN A 67 -11.75 -17.05 -7.67
N ALA A 68 -12.40 -17.52 -8.77
CA ALA A 68 -11.69 -17.92 -9.98
C ALA A 68 -10.89 -16.75 -10.57
N ILE A 69 -11.48 -15.56 -10.66
CA ILE A 69 -10.76 -14.35 -11.12
C ILE A 69 -9.60 -14.00 -10.17
N SER A 70 -9.80 -14.11 -8.86
CA SER A 70 -8.73 -13.88 -7.87
C SER A 70 -7.59 -14.90 -8.01
N PHE A 71 -7.92 -16.15 -8.31
CA PHE A 71 -6.94 -17.19 -8.64
C PHE A 71 -6.17 -16.82 -9.92
N LEU A 72 -6.88 -16.43 -10.99
CA LEU A 72 -6.27 -15.98 -12.24
C LEU A 72 -5.34 -14.78 -12.03
N ALA A 73 -5.74 -13.80 -11.23
CA ALA A 73 -4.90 -12.67 -10.86
C ALA A 73 -3.62 -13.11 -10.13
N SER A 74 -3.66 -14.20 -9.36
CA SER A 74 -2.48 -14.73 -8.67
C SER A 74 -1.46 -15.38 -9.60
N GLN A 75 -1.89 -15.82 -10.78
CA GLN A 75 -1.06 -16.46 -11.80
C GLN A 75 -0.61 -15.49 -12.90
N SER A 76 -1.07 -14.24 -12.85
CA SER A 76 -0.82 -13.25 -13.89
C SER A 76 0.51 -12.54 -13.69
N ILE A 77 1.27 -12.39 -14.80
CA ILE A 77 2.44 -11.52 -14.88
C ILE A 77 2.20 -10.46 -15.96
N SER A 78 2.48 -9.22 -15.66
CA SER A 78 2.35 -8.12 -16.61
C SER A 78 3.28 -8.30 -17.80
N GLN A 79 2.74 -8.16 -19.00
CA GLN A 79 3.55 -8.14 -20.22
C GLN A 79 4.49 -6.93 -20.25
N ARG A 80 4.03 -5.79 -19.74
CA ARG A 80 4.76 -4.52 -19.76
C ARG A 80 5.74 -4.40 -18.60
N TYR A 81 5.26 -4.62 -17.38
CA TYR A 81 6.05 -4.38 -16.16
C TYR A 81 6.79 -5.61 -15.66
N LYS A 82 6.50 -6.79 -16.22
CA LYS A 82 7.10 -8.09 -15.84
C LYS A 82 6.88 -8.47 -14.38
N ASN A 83 5.87 -7.90 -13.73
CA ASN A 83 5.53 -8.09 -12.33
C ASN A 83 4.23 -8.87 -12.17
N ALA A 84 4.11 -9.60 -11.05
CA ALA A 84 2.98 -10.49 -10.72
C ALA A 84 1.90 -9.83 -9.83
N GLY A 85 1.93 -8.53 -9.64
CA GLY A 85 1.06 -7.79 -8.72
C GLY A 85 -0.35 -7.50 -9.23
N TYR A 86 -1.02 -8.43 -9.96
CA TYR A 86 -2.36 -8.18 -10.48
C TYR A 86 -3.43 -8.09 -9.39
N LEU A 87 -4.33 -7.12 -9.60
CA LEU A 87 -5.50 -6.85 -8.78
C LEU A 87 -6.76 -6.92 -9.64
N PHE A 88 -7.85 -7.39 -9.03
CA PHE A 88 -9.18 -7.32 -9.61
C PHE A 88 -10.11 -6.58 -8.65
N TYR A 89 -10.75 -5.53 -9.13
CA TYR A 89 -11.65 -4.69 -8.33
C TYR A 89 -12.68 -3.98 -9.21
N GLU A 90 -13.77 -3.56 -8.60
CA GLU A 90 -14.87 -2.82 -9.24
C GLU A 90 -14.83 -1.36 -8.84
N THR A 91 -15.12 -0.49 -9.79
CA THR A 91 -15.32 0.95 -9.61
C THR A 91 -16.64 1.37 -10.26
N ALA A 92 -17.06 2.64 -10.08
CA ALA A 92 -18.22 3.17 -10.77
C ALA A 92 -18.12 3.07 -12.30
N ASN A 93 -16.92 3.02 -12.85
CA ASN A 93 -16.66 2.91 -14.30
C ASN A 93 -16.63 1.46 -14.81
N GLY A 94 -16.73 0.48 -13.92
CA GLY A 94 -16.67 -0.95 -14.26
C GLY A 94 -15.56 -1.71 -13.54
N PHE A 95 -15.20 -2.86 -14.10
CA PHE A 95 -14.18 -3.74 -13.54
C PHE A 95 -12.78 -3.37 -14.02
N ASN A 96 -11.81 -3.62 -13.15
CA ASN A 96 -10.39 -3.43 -13.44
C ASN A 96 -9.63 -4.72 -13.16
N PHE A 97 -8.81 -5.15 -14.14
CA PHE A 97 -7.88 -6.26 -14.02
C PHE A 97 -6.49 -5.76 -14.42
N ARG A 98 -5.72 -5.30 -13.45
CA ARG A 98 -4.49 -4.55 -13.68
C ARG A 98 -3.43 -4.85 -12.62
N SER A 99 -2.15 -4.68 -12.99
CA SER A 99 -1.05 -4.73 -12.02
C SER A 99 -1.00 -3.47 -11.16
N VAL A 100 -0.45 -3.58 -9.95
CA VAL A 100 -0.21 -2.44 -9.05
C VAL A 100 0.63 -1.37 -9.76
N GLU A 101 1.63 -1.77 -10.51
CA GLU A 101 2.50 -0.84 -11.24
C GLU A 101 1.77 -0.06 -12.32
N SER A 102 0.79 -0.67 -13.00
CA SER A 102 -0.04 0.04 -13.96
C SER A 102 -0.93 1.11 -13.31
N LEU A 103 -1.17 1.00 -12.00
CA LEU A 103 -1.88 2.01 -11.21
C LEU A 103 -0.95 3.16 -10.82
N LEU A 104 0.33 2.89 -10.61
CA LEU A 104 1.32 3.87 -10.18
C LEU A 104 2.02 4.58 -11.34
N ALA A 105 2.14 3.92 -12.50
CA ALA A 105 2.84 4.43 -13.66
C ALA A 105 1.93 4.54 -14.90
N VAL A 106 2.29 5.44 -15.80
CA VAL A 106 1.69 5.58 -17.12
C VAL A 106 2.66 5.05 -18.16
N ASN A 107 2.21 4.08 -18.96
CA ASN A 107 2.99 3.48 -20.06
C ASN A 107 4.37 2.90 -19.67
N GLY A 108 4.60 2.62 -18.37
CA GLY A 108 5.86 2.05 -17.91
C GLY A 108 7.05 3.01 -17.90
N VAL A 109 6.81 4.31 -18.06
CA VAL A 109 7.89 5.31 -18.18
C VAL A 109 7.76 6.43 -17.15
N ALA A 110 6.54 6.92 -16.94
CA ALA A 110 6.29 8.07 -16.10
C ALA A 110 5.36 7.72 -14.92
N PRO A 111 5.53 8.34 -13.76
CA PRO A 111 4.59 8.18 -12.66
C PRO A 111 3.21 8.71 -13.07
N ARG A 112 2.15 8.01 -12.63
CA ARG A 112 0.78 8.47 -12.89
C ARG A 112 0.55 9.81 -12.20
N PRO A 113 0.00 10.84 -12.87
CA PRO A 113 -0.30 12.11 -12.22
C PRO A 113 -1.29 11.93 -11.09
N THR A 114 -1.16 12.74 -10.04
CA THR A 114 -2.14 12.80 -8.95
C THR A 114 -3.46 13.34 -9.47
N LYS A 115 -4.54 12.69 -9.13
CA LYS A 115 -5.88 13.09 -9.56
C LYS A 115 -6.45 14.20 -8.69
N PHE A 116 -6.04 14.24 -7.42
CA PHE A 116 -6.45 15.24 -6.46
C PHE A 116 -5.35 15.45 -5.40
N ASP A 117 -5.25 16.68 -4.90
CA ASP A 117 -4.26 17.05 -3.89
C ASP A 117 -4.98 17.47 -2.60
N TYR A 118 -4.77 16.71 -1.54
CA TYR A 118 -5.32 16.96 -0.23
C TYR A 118 -4.29 17.59 0.70
N LYS A 119 -4.74 18.54 1.51
CA LYS A 119 -3.90 19.20 2.49
C LYS A 119 -4.57 19.23 3.86
N TYR A 120 -3.87 18.78 4.87
CA TYR A 120 -4.32 18.97 6.24
C TYR A 120 -3.97 20.38 6.70
N GLN A 121 -5.01 21.16 7.00
CA GLN A 121 -4.86 22.52 7.51
C GLN A 121 -5.13 22.49 9.01
N ILE A 122 -4.11 22.84 9.80
CA ILE A 122 -4.32 23.10 11.22
C ILE A 122 -5.13 24.39 11.29
N GLN A 123 -6.33 24.33 11.85
CA GLN A 123 -7.09 25.54 12.16
C GLN A 123 -6.33 26.28 13.26
N THR A 124 -5.49 27.21 12.88
CA THR A 124 -5.02 28.20 13.82
C THR A 124 -6.23 29.07 14.19
N VAL A 125 -6.69 28.93 15.42
CA VAL A 125 -7.61 29.90 15.99
C VAL A 125 -6.89 31.24 15.83
N ALA A 126 -7.41 32.10 14.95
CA ALA A 126 -6.89 33.45 14.82
C ALA A 126 -6.99 34.07 16.21
N GLN A 127 -5.84 34.31 16.82
CA GLN A 127 -5.81 35.13 18.03
C GLN A 127 -6.43 36.46 17.62
N ASN A 128 -7.63 36.70 18.11
CA ASN A 128 -8.27 37.98 18.01
C ASN A 128 -7.35 38.98 18.72
N ASN A 129 -6.49 39.64 17.97
CA ASN A 129 -5.88 40.87 18.41
C ASN A 129 -7.04 41.88 18.55
N GLU A 130 -7.48 42.09 19.76
CA GLU A 130 -8.65 42.87 20.15
C GLU A 130 -8.66 44.35 19.69
N ASN A 131 -7.70 44.77 18.87
CA ASN A 131 -7.53 46.16 18.47
C ASN A 131 -7.61 46.46 16.97
N LYS A 132 -8.07 45.52 16.13
CA LYS A 132 -8.41 45.85 14.73
C LYS A 132 -9.85 45.50 14.45
N SER A 133 -10.68 46.49 14.31
CA SER A 133 -12.04 46.36 13.79
C SER A 133 -12.03 45.49 12.54
N PRO A 134 -12.87 44.47 12.45
CA PRO A 134 -12.93 43.65 11.24
C PRO A 134 -13.47 44.54 10.11
N SER A 135 -12.60 45.06 9.27
CA SER A 135 -13.05 45.63 8.02
C SER A 135 -13.62 44.52 7.17
N LEU A 136 -14.90 44.59 6.87
CA LEU A 136 -15.66 43.65 6.05
C LEU A 136 -15.08 43.47 4.63
N SER A 137 -14.11 44.29 4.24
CA SER A 137 -13.47 44.31 2.91
C SER A 137 -12.33 43.29 2.73
N GLY A 138 -12.02 42.47 3.72
CA GLY A 138 -10.88 41.55 3.70
C GLY A 138 -11.21 40.08 3.63
N ILE A 139 -12.47 39.66 3.61
CA ILE A 139 -12.85 38.28 3.40
C ILE A 139 -12.76 38.01 1.89
N LYS A 140 -11.56 37.57 1.44
CA LYS A 140 -11.48 36.97 0.10
C LYS A 140 -12.46 35.80 0.06
N PRO A 141 -13.36 35.74 -0.96
CA PRO A 141 -14.22 34.58 -1.11
C PRO A 141 -13.29 33.34 -1.13
N LYS A 142 -13.48 32.45 -0.15
CA LYS A 142 -12.76 31.18 -0.15
C LYS A 142 -13.09 30.47 -1.45
N ASP A 143 -12.07 30.10 -2.18
CA ASP A 143 -12.22 29.30 -3.35
C ASP A 143 -12.81 27.96 -2.91
N VAL A 144 -14.00 27.60 -3.35
CA VAL A 144 -14.69 26.34 -3.04
C VAL A 144 -13.78 25.14 -3.33
N PHE A 145 -12.93 25.24 -4.35
CA PHE A 145 -11.93 24.24 -4.66
C PHE A 145 -10.86 24.07 -3.58
N GLN A 146 -10.48 25.14 -2.89
CA GLN A 146 -9.52 25.04 -1.78
C GLN A 146 -10.14 24.36 -0.56
N ASP A 147 -11.43 24.61 -0.31
CA ASP A 147 -12.15 23.94 0.78
C ASP A 147 -12.31 22.42 0.49
N LEU A 148 -12.54 22.03 -0.76
CA LEU A 148 -12.59 20.63 -1.17
C LEU A 148 -11.25 19.89 -0.99
N LYS A 149 -10.11 20.61 -1.02
CA LYS A 149 -8.77 20.06 -0.76
C LYS A 149 -8.50 19.87 0.74
N GLY A 150 -9.33 20.42 1.59
CA GLY A 150 -9.22 20.29 3.04
C GLY A 150 -9.52 18.89 3.53
N VAL A 151 -8.67 18.36 4.40
CA VAL A 151 -8.89 17.11 5.10
C VAL A 151 -9.62 17.37 6.40
N LEU A 152 -10.75 16.71 6.62
CA LEU A 152 -11.54 16.83 7.85
C LEU A 152 -10.88 16.07 8.99
N ARG A 153 -10.44 14.84 8.70
CA ARG A 153 -9.75 13.95 9.64
C ARG A 153 -8.76 13.07 8.90
N TYR A 154 -7.64 12.78 9.53
CA TYR A 154 -6.71 11.77 9.06
C TYR A 154 -6.32 10.83 10.19
N GLU A 155 -6.03 9.59 9.84
CA GLU A 155 -5.60 8.56 10.76
C GLU A 155 -4.66 7.59 10.07
N PHE A 156 -3.54 7.28 10.70
CA PHE A 156 -2.66 6.21 10.25
C PHE A 156 -3.02 4.93 11.00
N ASP A 157 -3.63 3.98 10.29
CA ASP A 157 -4.13 2.73 10.88
C ASP A 157 -3.06 1.90 11.55
N ARG A 158 -1.86 1.91 10.98
CA ARG A 158 -0.74 1.11 11.49
C ARG A 158 0.56 1.86 11.23
N PRO A 159 1.33 2.12 12.28
CA PRO A 159 2.73 2.46 12.11
C PRO A 159 3.47 1.27 11.48
N VAL A 160 4.51 1.55 10.72
CA VAL A 160 5.37 0.52 10.13
C VAL A 160 5.85 -0.44 11.23
N ASN A 161 5.47 -1.71 11.14
CA ASN A 161 5.91 -2.73 12.07
C ASN A 161 7.02 -3.57 11.44
N MET A 162 8.26 -3.16 11.67
CA MET A 162 9.43 -3.77 11.08
C MET A 162 9.58 -5.26 11.43
N LEU A 163 9.41 -5.62 12.71
CA LEU A 163 9.50 -7.02 13.13
C LEU A 163 8.47 -7.91 12.47
N LYS A 164 7.25 -7.41 12.34
CA LYS A 164 6.19 -8.13 11.63
C LYS A 164 6.56 -8.31 10.16
N ASN A 165 7.06 -7.27 9.51
CA ASN A 165 7.46 -7.30 8.11
C ASN A 165 8.58 -8.32 7.86
N ILE A 166 9.58 -8.38 8.75
CA ILE A 166 10.64 -9.39 8.69
C ILE A 166 10.06 -10.79 8.83
N ASN A 167 9.23 -11.03 9.85
CA ASN A 167 8.62 -12.35 10.11
C ASN A 167 7.68 -12.81 9.00
N GLU A 168 7.00 -11.89 8.33
CA GLU A 168 6.14 -12.20 7.18
C GLU A 168 6.93 -12.40 5.88
N GLY A 169 8.24 -12.13 5.88
CA GLY A 169 9.14 -12.32 4.76
C GLY A 169 9.00 -11.24 3.69
N LEU A 170 8.76 -9.99 4.10
CA LEU A 170 8.67 -8.86 3.18
C LEU A 170 10.02 -8.62 2.49
N PHE A 171 11.09 -8.52 3.25
CA PHE A 171 12.42 -8.16 2.74
C PHE A 171 13.13 -9.35 2.11
N ALA A 172 13.07 -10.50 2.76
CA ALA A 172 13.66 -11.73 2.28
C ALA A 172 12.78 -12.93 2.63
N ASN A 173 12.65 -13.86 1.71
CA ASN A 173 11.89 -15.09 1.95
C ASN A 173 12.48 -16.25 1.14
N LYS A 174 12.24 -17.46 1.66
CA LYS A 174 12.69 -18.71 1.04
C LYS A 174 11.49 -19.51 0.57
N MET A 175 11.56 -20.04 -0.63
CA MET A 175 10.54 -20.92 -1.16
C MET A 175 11.16 -22.24 -1.59
N ILE A 176 10.57 -23.34 -1.15
CA ILE A 176 10.91 -24.68 -1.58
C ILE A 176 9.80 -25.16 -2.52
N THR A 177 10.16 -25.51 -3.74
CA THR A 177 9.26 -26.11 -4.71
C THR A 177 9.57 -27.59 -4.86
N HIS A 178 8.54 -28.42 -4.82
CA HIS A 178 8.61 -29.86 -5.08
C HIS A 178 7.93 -30.16 -6.41
N ASP A 179 8.72 -30.54 -7.39
CA ASP A 179 8.26 -31.05 -8.68
C ASP A 179 7.96 -32.55 -8.52
N SER A 180 6.67 -32.90 -8.52
CA SER A 180 6.23 -34.28 -8.34
C SER A 180 6.50 -35.16 -9.57
N PHE A 181 6.60 -34.58 -10.76
CA PHE A 181 6.86 -35.28 -12.00
C PHE A 181 8.34 -35.72 -12.10
N TYR A 182 9.27 -34.76 -11.88
CA TYR A 182 10.71 -35.05 -11.91
C TYR A 182 11.28 -35.49 -10.57
N LYS A 183 10.43 -35.55 -9.51
CA LYS A 183 10.86 -35.85 -8.12
C LYS A 183 12.01 -34.97 -7.64
N LYS A 184 11.96 -33.70 -8.01
CA LYS A 184 13.01 -32.72 -7.72
C LYS A 184 12.51 -31.70 -6.70
N VAL A 185 13.34 -31.42 -5.71
CA VAL A 185 13.16 -30.32 -4.76
C VAL A 185 14.10 -29.19 -5.16
N THR A 186 13.56 -27.97 -5.29
CA THR A 186 14.35 -26.79 -5.63
C THR A 186 14.09 -25.70 -4.59
N THR A 187 15.14 -25.08 -4.10
CA THR A 187 15.07 -23.96 -3.17
C THR A 187 15.27 -22.66 -3.95
N HIS A 188 14.42 -21.68 -3.65
CA HIS A 188 14.49 -20.33 -4.22
C HIS A 188 14.59 -19.33 -3.08
N ASP A 189 15.70 -18.62 -3.02
CA ASP A 189 15.88 -17.47 -2.12
C ASP A 189 15.48 -16.20 -2.87
N PHE A 190 14.79 -15.31 -2.17
CA PHE A 190 14.31 -14.06 -2.73
C PHE A 190 14.68 -12.90 -1.81
N ASP A 191 15.34 -11.91 -2.40
CA ASP A 191 15.69 -10.64 -1.77
C ASP A 191 14.90 -9.52 -2.47
N TYR A 192 13.99 -8.91 -1.72
CA TYR A 192 13.17 -7.81 -2.23
C TYR A 192 13.97 -6.51 -2.34
N LEU A 193 14.97 -6.32 -1.49
CA LEU A 193 15.75 -5.09 -1.48
C LEU A 193 16.61 -4.94 -2.73
N SER A 194 17.22 -6.04 -3.19
CA SER A 194 18.00 -6.04 -4.42
C SER A 194 17.15 -5.75 -5.65
N SER A 195 15.88 -6.14 -5.63
CA SER A 195 14.92 -5.94 -6.73
C SER A 195 14.04 -4.70 -6.59
N PHE A 196 14.13 -3.96 -5.46
CA PHE A 196 13.27 -2.81 -5.15
C PHE A 196 13.27 -1.76 -6.27
N GLY A 197 14.46 -1.41 -6.76
CA GLY A 197 14.62 -0.43 -7.84
C GLY A 197 14.07 -0.87 -9.21
N ASP A 198 13.66 -2.13 -9.37
CA ASP A 198 13.06 -2.63 -10.61
C ASP A 198 11.56 -2.37 -10.71
N TYR A 199 10.92 -1.94 -9.63
CA TYR A 199 9.48 -1.70 -9.53
C TYR A 199 9.15 -0.21 -9.50
N PHE A 200 7.91 0.12 -9.88
CA PHE A 200 7.34 1.46 -9.70
C PHE A 200 6.73 1.57 -8.30
N HIS A 201 7.10 2.64 -7.62
CA HIS A 201 6.62 2.95 -6.27
C HIS A 201 5.75 4.19 -6.27
N THR A 202 5.01 4.41 -5.18
CA THR A 202 4.13 5.58 -5.04
C THR A 202 4.89 6.89 -5.18
N GLU A 203 6.13 6.96 -4.70
CA GLU A 203 7.00 8.14 -4.76
C GLU A 203 8.00 8.14 -5.92
N THR A 204 7.85 7.24 -6.89
CA THR A 204 8.70 7.28 -8.10
C THR A 204 8.53 8.60 -8.82
N GLN A 205 9.61 9.34 -9.01
CA GLN A 205 9.64 10.59 -9.76
C GLN A 205 10.45 10.41 -11.04
N GLY A 206 9.76 10.47 -12.18
CA GLY A 206 10.41 10.43 -13.49
C GLY A 206 10.92 9.06 -13.93
N ALA A 207 11.83 9.06 -14.91
CA ALA A 207 12.42 7.85 -15.47
C ALA A 207 13.53 7.26 -14.57
N ASP A 208 14.02 8.03 -13.62
CA ASP A 208 15.01 7.55 -12.67
C ASP A 208 14.31 6.60 -11.71
N LYS A 209 14.79 5.37 -11.69
CA LYS A 209 14.38 4.39 -10.69
C LYS A 209 14.65 5.00 -9.33
N ALA A 210 13.61 5.22 -8.56
CA ALA A 210 13.74 5.84 -7.26
C ALA A 210 14.59 4.95 -6.35
N ASP A 211 15.70 5.48 -5.92
CA ASP A 211 16.61 4.85 -4.98
C ASP A 211 16.07 4.98 -3.54
N PHE A 212 14.78 4.65 -3.36
CA PHE A 212 14.08 4.85 -2.11
C PHE A 212 14.13 3.63 -1.23
N LYS A 213 15.14 3.59 -0.39
CA LYS A 213 15.27 2.62 0.71
C LYS A 213 14.52 3.03 1.99
N GLY A 214 13.65 4.04 1.92
CA GLY A 214 13.12 4.75 3.09
C GLY A 214 12.24 3.96 4.04
N LEU A 215 11.79 2.76 3.71
CA LEU A 215 11.04 1.87 4.61
C LEU A 215 11.76 0.53 4.82
N VAL A 216 13.03 0.51 4.51
CA VAL A 216 13.91 -0.64 4.68
C VAL A 216 14.53 -0.58 6.07
N PRO A 217 14.75 -1.69 6.75
CA PRO A 217 15.53 -1.73 7.98
C PRO A 217 16.94 -1.19 7.70
N LEU A 218 17.39 -0.30 8.56
CA LEU A 218 18.53 0.57 8.32
C LEU A 218 19.87 -0.11 8.47
N HIS A 219 19.94 -1.26 9.12
CA HIS A 219 21.22 -1.90 9.41
C HIS A 219 21.14 -3.41 9.36
N ASP A 220 22.02 -3.97 8.55
CA ASP A 220 22.82 -5.07 9.03
C ASP A 220 23.52 -4.59 10.30
N TYR A 221 23.34 -5.32 11.38
CA TYR A 221 24.20 -5.15 12.53
C TYR A 221 25.64 -5.28 12.02
N GLU A 222 26.46 -4.27 12.22
CA GLU A 222 27.85 -4.20 11.73
C GLU A 222 28.65 -5.45 12.03
N ASP A 223 28.25 -6.23 13.03
CA ASP A 223 28.88 -7.47 13.45
C ASP A 223 28.51 -8.72 12.65
N THR A 224 27.42 -8.72 11.89
CA THR A 224 26.98 -9.96 11.21
C THR A 224 27.40 -10.07 9.76
N GLN A 225 27.76 -8.98 9.09
CA GLN A 225 28.13 -8.91 7.66
C GLN A 225 27.19 -9.67 6.71
N LYS A 226 25.93 -9.89 7.13
CA LYS A 226 24.93 -10.63 6.35
C LYS A 226 23.87 -9.69 5.83
N ASP A 227 23.69 -9.67 4.53
CA ASP A 227 22.60 -8.98 3.89
C ASP A 227 21.24 -9.60 4.27
N PHE A 228 20.16 -8.82 4.23
CA PHE A 228 18.82 -9.34 4.49
C PHE A 228 18.44 -10.51 3.58
N GLY A 229 18.93 -10.53 2.34
CA GLY A 229 18.75 -11.65 1.43
C GLY A 229 19.35 -12.96 1.95
N GLU A 230 20.46 -12.90 2.67
CA GLU A 230 21.09 -14.07 3.29
C GLU A 230 20.30 -14.55 4.52
N GLN A 231 19.45 -13.70 5.10
CA GLN A 231 18.56 -14.02 6.23
C GLN A 231 17.18 -14.48 5.78
N ALA A 232 17.06 -15.03 4.58
CA ALA A 232 15.79 -15.46 3.97
C ALA A 232 15.01 -16.55 4.75
N ASN A 233 15.54 -17.02 5.88
CA ASN A 233 14.92 -18.06 6.71
C ASN A 233 13.74 -17.57 7.55
N ALA A 234 13.50 -16.26 7.65
CA ALA A 234 12.40 -15.71 8.43
C ALA A 234 11.02 -16.21 7.95
N LYS A 235 10.87 -16.43 6.64
CA LYS A 235 9.66 -16.98 6.04
C LYS A 235 9.98 -18.08 5.06
N LEU A 236 9.60 -19.32 5.43
CA LEU A 236 9.68 -20.48 4.56
C LEU A 236 8.30 -20.77 3.96
N MET A 237 8.26 -20.95 2.65
CA MET A 237 7.07 -21.36 1.90
C MET A 237 7.34 -22.66 1.16
N VAL A 238 6.41 -23.59 1.17
CA VAL A 238 6.51 -24.87 0.46
C VAL A 238 5.37 -25.00 -0.54
N TYR A 239 5.70 -25.22 -1.81
CA TYR A 239 4.72 -25.36 -2.88
C TYR A 239 5.01 -26.60 -3.74
N CYS A 240 3.95 -27.25 -4.21
CA CYS A 240 4.06 -28.27 -5.25
C CYS A 240 4.15 -27.58 -6.61
N ASP A 241 5.19 -27.89 -7.37
CA ASP A 241 5.34 -27.45 -8.75
C ASP A 241 4.74 -28.49 -9.69
N ASN A 242 3.46 -28.32 -10.00
CA ASN A 242 2.73 -29.20 -10.89
C ASN A 242 2.70 -28.69 -12.35
N GLN A 243 3.44 -27.63 -12.65
CA GLN A 243 3.38 -26.95 -13.95
C GLN A 243 3.78 -27.85 -15.12
N LYS A 244 4.65 -28.82 -14.88
CA LYS A 244 5.15 -29.74 -15.91
C LYS A 244 4.32 -31.01 -16.11
N ILE A 245 3.29 -31.22 -15.31
CA ILE A 245 2.38 -32.38 -15.46
C ILE A 245 1.61 -32.29 -16.76
N HIS A 246 1.34 -31.09 -17.24
CA HIS A 246 0.62 -30.86 -18.48
C HIS A 246 1.60 -30.44 -19.58
N ASN A 247 1.82 -31.30 -20.56
CA ASN A 247 2.67 -31.00 -21.72
C ASN A 247 2.17 -29.75 -22.47
N ASN A 248 3.09 -28.91 -22.90
CA ASN A 248 2.88 -27.68 -23.68
C ASN A 248 2.29 -26.48 -22.91
N PHE A 249 2.59 -26.35 -21.61
CA PHE A 249 2.20 -25.18 -20.84
C PHE A 249 3.40 -24.30 -20.50
N GLU A 250 3.31 -23.04 -20.85
CA GLU A 250 4.16 -22.01 -20.32
C GLU A 250 3.46 -21.33 -19.13
N PHE A 251 3.59 -21.92 -17.96
CA PHE A 251 3.23 -21.22 -16.74
C PHE A 251 4.38 -20.31 -16.30
N PRO A 252 4.07 -19.13 -15.76
CA PRO A 252 5.07 -18.33 -15.12
C PRO A 252 5.70 -19.12 -13.95
N PRO A 253 7.03 -19.08 -13.79
CA PRO A 253 7.67 -19.78 -12.69
C PRO A 253 7.08 -19.33 -11.35
N LEU A 254 6.83 -20.27 -10.43
CA LEU A 254 6.27 -19.97 -9.10
C LEU A 254 7.09 -18.94 -8.33
N LYS A 255 8.42 -18.97 -8.50
CA LYS A 255 9.34 -17.99 -7.91
C LYS A 255 9.02 -16.54 -8.33
N ASP A 256 8.67 -16.33 -9.60
CA ASP A 256 8.42 -15.00 -10.14
C ASP A 256 7.01 -14.48 -9.77
N THR A 257 6.09 -15.38 -9.43
CA THR A 257 4.72 -15.00 -9.08
C THR A 257 4.50 -14.87 -7.58
N ILE A 258 4.93 -15.85 -6.79
CA ILE A 258 4.55 -15.95 -5.38
C ILE A 258 5.39 -15.05 -4.50
N GLN A 259 6.73 -15.16 -4.60
CA GLN A 259 7.66 -14.47 -3.71
C GLN A 259 7.57 -12.96 -3.91
N ASN A 260 7.70 -12.51 -5.14
CA ASN A 260 7.63 -11.10 -5.50
C ASN A 260 6.26 -10.48 -5.15
N ARG A 261 5.16 -11.11 -5.59
CA ARG A 261 3.80 -10.64 -5.28
C ARG A 261 3.57 -10.50 -3.78
N ARG A 262 4.10 -11.43 -2.97
CA ARG A 262 3.98 -11.38 -1.52
C ARG A 262 4.68 -10.15 -0.96
N SER A 263 5.94 -9.95 -1.31
CA SER A 263 6.73 -8.82 -0.82
C SER A 263 6.15 -7.49 -1.26
N GLN A 264 5.79 -7.35 -2.52
CA GLN A 264 5.16 -6.14 -3.03
C GLN A 264 3.83 -5.83 -2.31
N ARG A 265 2.98 -6.84 -2.09
CA ARG A 265 1.72 -6.65 -1.38
C ARG A 265 1.92 -6.23 0.08
N LEU A 266 2.90 -6.82 0.77
CA LEU A 266 3.23 -6.43 2.15
C LEU A 266 3.77 -5.01 2.20
N GLN A 267 4.64 -4.64 1.24
CA GLN A 267 5.20 -3.30 1.15
C GLN A 267 4.13 -2.24 0.90
N MET A 268 3.21 -2.48 -0.02
CA MET A 268 2.10 -1.57 -0.29
C MET A 268 1.22 -1.31 0.94
N MET A 269 1.10 -2.30 1.83
CA MET A 269 0.30 -2.19 3.06
C MET A 269 1.08 -1.62 4.26
N ASN A 270 2.29 -1.12 4.03
CA ASN A 270 3.17 -0.70 5.12
C ASN A 270 2.73 0.61 5.75
N ILE A 271 2.34 1.60 4.93
CA ILE A 271 1.76 2.86 5.38
C ILE A 271 0.32 2.93 4.90
N ASN A 272 -0.62 2.82 5.84
CA ASN A 272 -2.04 2.96 5.59
C ASN A 272 -2.55 4.26 6.17
N LEU A 273 -3.19 5.05 5.34
CA LEU A 273 -3.75 6.35 5.68
C LEU A 273 -5.26 6.35 5.42
N ASN A 274 -6.03 6.60 6.46
CA ASN A 274 -7.45 6.86 6.36
C ASN A 274 -7.69 8.38 6.35
N LEU A 275 -8.35 8.85 5.32
CA LEU A 275 -8.73 10.26 5.18
C LEU A 275 -10.24 10.38 5.22
N GLU A 276 -10.73 11.32 6.01
CA GLU A 276 -12.10 11.81 5.91
C GLU A 276 -12.09 13.18 5.23
N VAL A 277 -12.77 13.27 4.09
CA VAL A 277 -12.73 14.43 3.21
C VAL A 277 -14.13 14.77 2.71
N TYR A 278 -14.32 15.95 2.13
CA TYR A 278 -15.55 16.32 1.45
C TYR A 278 -15.80 15.43 0.24
N GLY A 279 -17.09 15.22 -0.07
CA GLY A 279 -17.53 14.34 -1.14
C GLY A 279 -17.08 14.82 -2.53
N TYR A 280 -16.39 13.94 -3.26
CA TYR A 280 -15.98 14.17 -4.64
C TYR A 280 -16.16 12.88 -5.45
N THR A 281 -17.14 12.86 -6.34
CA THR A 281 -17.59 11.62 -7.02
C THR A 281 -16.66 11.15 -8.14
N LEU A 282 -15.69 11.95 -8.56
CA LEU A 282 -14.79 11.62 -9.66
C LEU A 282 -13.54 10.82 -9.22
N LEU A 283 -13.38 10.58 -7.90
CA LEU A 283 -12.32 9.70 -7.39
C LEU A 283 -12.78 8.24 -7.36
N HIS A 284 -11.86 7.35 -7.70
CA HIS A 284 -12.10 5.92 -7.73
C HIS A 284 -10.98 5.15 -7.02
N ALA A 285 -11.27 3.95 -6.57
CA ALA A 285 -10.22 3.03 -6.14
C ALA A 285 -9.23 2.78 -7.29
N GLY A 286 -7.94 2.80 -6.99
CA GLY A 286 -6.85 2.72 -7.97
C GLY A 286 -6.36 4.09 -8.48
N ASP A 287 -6.98 5.20 -8.09
CA ASP A 287 -6.45 6.54 -8.37
C ASP A 287 -5.33 6.91 -7.38
N VAL A 288 -4.41 7.75 -7.85
CA VAL A 288 -3.31 8.29 -7.04
C VAL A 288 -3.67 9.70 -6.59
N ILE A 289 -3.53 9.97 -5.31
CA ILE A 289 -3.72 11.29 -4.70
C ILE A 289 -2.42 11.77 -4.06
N SER A 290 -2.31 13.07 -3.85
CA SER A 290 -1.28 13.67 -3.00
C SER A 290 -1.89 14.05 -1.66
N PHE A 291 -1.18 13.77 -0.58
CA PHE A 291 -1.53 14.21 0.76
C PHE A 291 -0.38 15.00 1.37
N ASP A 292 -0.68 16.19 1.85
CA ASP A 292 0.27 17.08 2.50
C ASP A 292 -0.06 17.23 3.98
N LEU A 293 0.85 16.71 4.82
CA LEU A 293 0.79 16.84 6.27
C LEU A 293 1.86 17.80 6.75
N PRO A 294 1.50 18.98 7.25
CA PRO A 294 2.47 19.94 7.74
C PRO A 294 3.17 19.44 9.00
N LEU A 295 4.47 19.71 9.11
CA LEU A 295 5.21 19.46 10.34
C LEU A 295 4.74 20.44 11.42
N MET A 296 4.45 19.92 12.61
CA MET A 296 4.10 20.73 13.78
C MET A 296 5.39 21.30 14.41
N ARG A 297 6.09 22.16 13.67
CA ARG A 297 7.22 22.93 14.22
C ARG A 297 6.81 24.38 14.37
N PRO A 298 7.20 25.06 15.47
CA PRO A 298 6.99 26.50 15.57
C PRO A 298 7.74 27.19 14.42
N ILE A 299 7.07 28.11 13.76
CA ILE A 299 7.69 29.01 12.79
C ILE A 299 8.48 30.04 13.61
N ILE A 300 9.80 29.99 13.56
CA ILE A 300 10.68 30.84 14.40
C ILE A 300 10.94 32.17 13.70
N ASN A 301 10.99 32.20 12.36
CA ASN A 301 11.29 33.43 11.62
C ASN A 301 10.11 33.86 10.74
N GLU A 302 9.86 35.16 10.62
CA GLU A 302 8.95 35.71 9.64
C GLU A 302 9.47 35.38 8.21
N GLY A 303 8.74 34.53 7.49
CA GLY A 303 9.11 34.11 6.14
C GLY A 303 9.40 32.62 6.02
N ASP A 304 9.56 31.89 7.10
CA ASP A 304 9.69 30.43 7.04
C ASP A 304 8.39 29.79 6.57
N LYS A 305 8.47 29.01 5.49
CA LYS A 305 7.35 28.23 5.01
C LYS A 305 7.17 27.01 5.89
N GLN A 306 5.92 26.70 6.23
CA GLN A 306 5.59 25.45 6.90
C GLN A 306 6.07 24.26 6.07
N GLN A 307 6.95 23.46 6.64
CA GLN A 307 7.48 22.28 5.99
C GLN A 307 6.50 21.12 6.09
N SER A 308 6.43 20.33 5.04
CA SER A 308 5.65 19.09 5.02
C SER A 308 6.42 17.94 5.65
N SER A 309 5.71 16.99 6.25
CA SER A 309 6.33 15.78 6.80
C SER A 309 7.03 14.99 5.69
N PRO A 310 8.33 14.69 5.80
CA PRO A 310 9.06 13.97 4.75
C PRO A 310 8.62 12.50 4.61
N TYR A 311 8.07 11.90 5.66
CA TYR A 311 7.66 10.50 5.68
C TYR A 311 6.20 10.30 5.33
N PHE A 312 5.32 11.14 5.88
CA PHE A 312 3.88 10.97 5.76
C PHE A 312 3.24 11.81 4.66
N SER A 313 3.86 12.89 4.23
CA SER A 313 3.41 13.61 3.04
C SER A 313 3.85 12.89 1.78
N GLY A 314 3.11 13.09 0.69
CA GLY A 314 3.46 12.57 -0.62
C GLY A 314 2.30 11.86 -1.29
N ARG A 315 2.62 10.92 -2.15
CA ARG A 315 1.67 10.25 -3.03
C ARG A 315 1.13 8.99 -2.39
N TYR A 316 -0.18 8.80 -2.53
CA TYR A 316 -0.91 7.64 -2.00
C TYR A 316 -1.81 7.03 -3.07
N LEU A 317 -1.90 5.70 -3.08
CA LEU A 317 -2.84 4.96 -3.91
C LEU A 317 -4.13 4.74 -3.11
N ILE A 318 -5.28 5.06 -3.69
CA ILE A 318 -6.58 4.82 -3.08
C ILE A 318 -6.91 3.32 -3.20
N MET A 319 -7.09 2.66 -2.05
CA MET A 319 -7.49 1.27 -1.97
C MET A 319 -9.01 1.09 -1.95
N ALA A 320 -9.70 1.93 -1.19
CA ALA A 320 -11.15 1.87 -1.07
C ALA A 320 -11.74 3.25 -0.78
N ILE A 321 -12.96 3.48 -1.23
CA ILE A 321 -13.73 4.70 -1.00
C ILE A 321 -15.10 4.31 -0.40
N LYS A 322 -15.47 5.01 0.65
CA LYS A 322 -16.82 4.97 1.22
C LYS A 322 -17.42 6.35 1.14
N HIS A 323 -18.56 6.48 0.46
CA HIS A 323 -19.34 7.71 0.42
C HIS A 323 -20.38 7.68 1.54
N GLU A 324 -20.49 8.77 2.28
CA GLU A 324 -21.53 9.01 3.27
C GLU A 324 -22.33 10.25 2.88
N ILE A 325 -23.59 10.04 2.55
CA ILE A 325 -24.50 11.11 2.11
C ILE A 325 -25.64 11.22 3.13
N ASP A 326 -25.69 12.34 3.79
CA ASP A 326 -26.77 12.71 4.70
C ASP A 326 -27.65 13.76 4.03
N VAL A 327 -28.85 13.33 3.60
CA VAL A 327 -29.78 14.19 2.90
C VAL A 327 -30.37 15.24 3.84
N ASN A 328 -30.59 14.91 5.11
CA ASN A 328 -31.17 15.83 6.09
C ASN A 328 -30.17 16.91 6.50
N GLY A 329 -28.90 16.52 6.63
CA GLY A 329 -27.81 17.44 6.97
C GLY A 329 -27.16 18.11 5.77
N ASN A 330 -27.61 17.87 4.54
CA ASN A 330 -26.96 18.34 3.30
C ASN A 330 -25.45 18.11 3.29
N LYS A 331 -25.04 16.95 3.79
CA LYS A 331 -23.62 16.61 3.96
C LYS A 331 -23.25 15.43 3.07
N HIS A 332 -22.20 15.60 2.27
CA HIS A 332 -21.56 14.51 1.55
C HIS A 332 -20.09 14.46 1.97
N THR A 333 -19.71 13.39 2.63
CA THR A 333 -18.32 13.10 3.03
C THR A 333 -17.86 11.78 2.44
N MET A 334 -16.54 11.64 2.32
CA MET A 334 -15.92 10.40 1.88
C MET A 334 -14.87 9.96 2.89
N SER A 335 -14.84 8.66 3.14
CA SER A 335 -13.72 8.02 3.82
C SER A 335 -12.86 7.30 2.77
N LEU A 336 -11.62 7.74 2.62
CA LEU A 336 -10.65 7.17 1.71
C LEU A 336 -9.67 6.30 2.50
N LYS A 337 -9.52 5.04 2.10
CA LYS A 337 -8.42 4.18 2.55
C LYS A 337 -7.31 4.25 1.52
N CYS A 338 -6.17 4.75 1.93
CA CYS A 338 -5.03 4.97 1.06
C CYS A 338 -3.82 4.18 1.55
N MET A 339 -2.95 3.82 0.63
CA MET A 339 -1.72 3.09 0.93
C MET A 339 -0.52 3.71 0.22
N LYS A 340 0.65 3.50 0.81
CA LYS A 340 1.92 4.01 0.33
C LYS A 340 3.03 3.01 0.63
N ASP A 341 3.87 2.73 -0.35
CA ASP A 341 4.95 1.73 -0.27
C ASP A 341 6.35 2.34 -0.17
N ALA A 342 6.50 3.63 -0.39
CA ALA A 342 7.79 4.31 -0.38
C ALA A 342 7.67 5.71 0.21
N VAL A 343 8.77 6.27 0.69
CA VAL A 343 8.88 7.65 1.20
C VAL A 343 9.87 8.45 0.37
N LYS A 344 9.72 9.78 0.35
CA LYS A 344 10.56 10.66 -0.47
C LYS A 344 11.98 10.81 0.03
N THR A 345 12.20 10.62 1.32
CA THR A 345 13.46 10.93 1.98
C THR A 345 14.01 9.65 2.57
N GLU A 346 15.28 9.37 2.30
CA GLU A 346 15.98 8.33 3.04
C GLU A 346 16.00 8.68 4.53
N TYR A 347 15.79 7.68 5.34
CA TYR A 347 16.06 7.82 6.76
C TYR A 347 17.57 7.80 6.95
N THR A 348 18.15 8.92 7.27
CA THR A 348 19.56 9.01 7.67
C THR A 348 19.66 8.77 9.17
N PRO A 349 20.26 7.64 9.60
CA PRO A 349 20.55 7.43 11.01
C PRO A 349 21.53 8.50 11.46
N GLY A 350 21.19 9.28 12.48
CA GLY A 350 22.05 10.31 13.02
C GLY A 350 21.58 11.74 12.87
N VAL A 351 20.63 12.03 12.00
CA VAL A 351 19.84 13.25 12.08
C VAL A 351 18.61 13.00 12.96
N ILE A 352 18.80 12.44 14.14
CA ILE A 352 17.92 12.70 15.25
C ILE A 352 18.26 14.16 15.61
N PRO A 353 17.38 15.15 15.37
CA PRO A 353 17.64 16.52 15.77
C PRO A 353 17.66 16.68 17.30
N PHE A 354 17.52 15.59 18.00
CA PHE A 354 17.63 15.44 19.42
C PHE A 354 18.71 14.37 19.69
N LYS A 355 19.98 14.77 19.70
CA LYS A 355 20.92 14.14 20.64
C LYS A 355 20.44 14.64 22.00
N PRO A 356 19.80 13.81 22.83
CA PRO A 356 19.70 14.16 24.23
C PRO A 356 21.16 14.35 24.64
N ASP A 357 21.46 15.52 25.18
CA ASP A 357 22.76 15.73 25.79
C ASP A 357 22.90 14.59 26.79
N THR A 358 23.70 13.56 26.46
CA THR A 358 23.87 12.35 27.28
C THR A 358 24.30 12.70 28.68
N LYS A 359 24.90 13.88 28.84
CA LYS A 359 25.23 14.45 30.17
C LYS A 359 24.01 14.93 30.93
N SER A 360 23.00 15.51 30.26
CA SER A 360 21.77 15.94 30.92
C SER A 360 20.83 14.77 31.22
N TYR A 361 20.82 13.76 30.36
CA TYR A 361 20.03 12.55 30.59
C TYR A 361 20.59 11.71 31.75
N ASN A 362 21.88 11.53 31.80
CA ASN A 362 22.53 10.87 32.94
C ASN A 362 22.37 11.68 34.23
N LYS A 363 22.35 13.00 34.15
CA LYS A 363 22.13 13.85 35.33
C LYS A 363 20.66 13.83 35.80
N ALA A 364 19.70 13.75 34.89
CA ALA A 364 18.28 13.59 35.22
C ALA A 364 17.98 12.16 35.74
N PHE A 365 18.60 11.15 35.15
CA PHE A 365 18.40 9.74 35.58
C PHE A 365 19.08 9.49 36.94
N THR A 366 20.27 10.02 37.18
CA THR A 366 20.93 9.91 38.50
C THR A 366 20.23 10.73 39.58
N SER A 367 19.55 11.85 39.24
CA SER A 367 18.83 12.64 40.26
C SER A 367 17.45 12.07 40.62
N VAL A 368 16.83 11.28 39.78
CA VAL A 368 15.50 10.70 40.02
C VAL A 368 15.57 9.29 40.63
N TYR A 369 16.65 8.56 40.36
CA TYR A 369 16.80 7.15 40.82
C TYR A 369 17.99 6.92 41.74
N SER A 370 18.78 7.94 42.11
CA SER A 370 19.89 7.75 43.04
C SER A 370 19.45 7.38 44.42
N ASP A 371 18.27 7.84 44.85
CA ASP A 371 17.73 7.52 46.18
C ASP A 371 17.14 6.11 46.20
N ASP A 372 16.54 5.62 45.10
CA ASP A 372 15.98 4.28 45.02
C ASP A 372 17.04 3.19 44.81
N LEU A 373 18.15 3.51 44.13
CA LEU A 373 19.28 2.57 43.95
C LEU A 373 20.10 2.39 45.24
N ASN A 374 20.25 3.43 46.01
CA ASN A 374 20.88 3.34 47.33
C ASN A 374 20.02 2.50 48.32
N TYR A 375 18.69 2.61 48.20
CA TYR A 375 17.78 1.79 49.03
C TYR A 375 17.82 0.31 48.66
N LEU A 376 18.10 -0.04 47.42
CA LEU A 376 18.25 -1.42 46.96
C LEU A 376 19.61 -2.02 47.32
N THR A 377 20.70 -1.24 47.24
CA THR A 377 22.04 -1.71 47.65
C THR A 377 22.18 -1.94 49.15
N ASP A 378 21.60 -1.06 49.95
CA ASP A 378 21.66 -1.19 51.45
C ASP A 378 20.84 -2.39 51.97
N ASN A 379 19.85 -2.90 51.21
CA ASN A 379 19.07 -4.05 51.58
C ASN A 379 19.64 -5.39 51.07
N PHE A 380 20.63 -5.38 50.16
CA PHE A 380 21.29 -6.59 49.69
C PHE A 380 22.57 -6.93 50.47
N GLU A 381 23.17 -5.98 51.20
CA GLU A 381 24.33 -6.26 52.05
C GLU A 381 23.96 -6.77 53.45
N ASN A 382 22.68 -6.76 53.80
CA ASN A 382 22.19 -7.20 55.10
C ASN A 382 21.25 -8.42 55.05
N ALA A 383 21.27 -9.22 53.97
CA ALA A 383 20.50 -10.45 53.86
C ALA A 383 21.37 -11.71 53.76
#